data_6e674a088fb367960da1d1a68208491b
#
_entry.id   6e674a088fb367960da1d1a68208491b
#
_cell.length_a   1.000
_cell.length_b   1.000
_cell.length_c   1.000
_cell.angle_alpha   90.00
_cell.angle_beta   90.00
_cell.angle_gamma   90.00
#
_symmetry.space_group_name_H-M   'P 1'
#
loop_
_entity.id
_entity.type
_entity.pdbx_description
1 polymer ?
#
loop_
_entity_poly.entity_id
_entity_poly.type
_entity_poly.pdbx_seq_one_letter_code
_entity_poly.pdbx_strand_id
1 'polypeptide(L)'
;MIETIKHMAKLAAQAVQANAENMTGTELNAEDKYIPDFKMAVAKMNMLQRPMGFVCKSSAGRVVKLLQVYDSDIYTSEPEDLPAQWGFVWSDDPAKAKAFIAMSTSPYMKNNCCMEDDKVYRSKSDNNVHSPSAYPAGWELVEV
;
A
#
# COMPACT_ATOMS: atom_id res chain seq x y z
N MET A 1 11.61 19.93 -22.85
CA MET A 1 11.38 18.47 -22.76
C MET A 1 11.33 17.96 -21.33
N ILE A 2 12.33 18.23 -20.51
CA ILE A 2 12.33 17.81 -19.10
C ILE A 2 11.14 18.40 -18.34
N GLU A 3 10.82 19.66 -18.56
CA GLU A 3 9.69 20.32 -17.93
C GLU A 3 8.36 19.67 -18.32
N THR A 4 8.21 19.27 -19.58
CA THR A 4 7.00 18.58 -20.05
C THR A 4 6.85 17.22 -19.41
N ILE A 5 7.96 16.46 -19.27
CA ILE A 5 7.95 15.13 -18.63
C ILE A 5 7.58 15.26 -17.15
N LYS A 6 8.16 16.25 -16.44
CA LYS A 6 7.83 16.50 -15.03
C LYS A 6 6.36 16.88 -14.85
N HIS A 7 5.84 17.69 -15.76
CA HIS A 7 4.44 18.10 -15.73
C HIS A 7 3.51 16.91 -15.95
N MET A 8 3.81 16.03 -16.90
CA MET A 8 3.03 14.82 -17.16
C MET A 8 3.06 13.86 -15.96
N ALA A 9 4.22 13.69 -15.32
CA ALA A 9 4.34 12.86 -14.12
C ALA A 9 3.51 13.42 -12.97
N LYS A 10 3.49 14.74 -12.80
CA LYS A 10 2.68 15.42 -11.78
C LYS A 10 1.20 15.20 -12.05
N LEU A 11 0.75 15.31 -13.30
CA LEU A 11 -0.64 15.07 -13.67
C LEU A 11 -1.04 13.60 -13.40
N ALA A 12 -0.15 12.66 -13.72
CA ALA A 12 -0.39 11.25 -13.47
C ALA A 12 -0.54 10.97 -11.97
N ALA A 13 0.32 11.57 -11.13
CA ALA A 13 0.23 11.44 -9.68
C ALA A 13 -1.05 12.03 -9.13
N GLN A 14 -1.48 13.19 -9.64
CA GLN A 14 -2.74 13.82 -9.25
C GLN A 14 -3.94 12.97 -9.66
N ALA A 15 -3.89 12.35 -10.84
CA ALA A 15 -4.96 11.46 -11.32
C ALA A 15 -5.11 10.24 -10.43
N VAL A 16 -4.01 9.63 -9.98
CA VAL A 16 -4.06 8.50 -9.05
C VAL A 16 -4.75 8.90 -7.76
N GLN A 17 -4.36 10.05 -7.16
CA GLN A 17 -4.99 10.52 -5.93
C GLN A 17 -6.49 10.78 -6.12
N ALA A 18 -6.86 11.40 -7.23
CA ALA A 18 -8.25 11.74 -7.52
C ALA A 18 -9.13 10.51 -7.74
N ASN A 19 -8.58 9.43 -8.26
CA ASN A 19 -9.34 8.22 -8.61
C ASN A 19 -9.16 7.07 -7.63
N ALA A 20 -8.32 7.23 -6.60
CA ALA A 20 -7.93 6.14 -5.69
C ALA A 20 -9.11 5.45 -5.02
N GLU A 21 -10.17 6.19 -4.66
CA GLU A 21 -11.35 5.61 -4.00
C GLU A 21 -12.08 4.60 -4.89
N ASN A 22 -11.95 4.73 -6.21
CA ASN A 22 -12.59 3.85 -7.19
C ASN A 22 -11.64 2.79 -7.77
N MET A 23 -10.40 2.74 -7.27
CA MET A 23 -9.39 1.80 -7.75
C MET A 23 -9.27 0.61 -6.79
N THR A 24 -9.11 -0.57 -7.37
CA THR A 24 -8.79 -1.77 -6.58
C THR A 24 -7.36 -1.69 -6.08
N GLY A 25 -7.02 -2.53 -5.10
CA GLY A 25 -5.63 -2.63 -4.61
C GLY A 25 -4.66 -3.00 -5.73
N THR A 26 -5.08 -3.89 -6.62
CA THR A 26 -4.27 -4.30 -7.78
C THR A 26 -4.03 -3.13 -8.72
N GLU A 27 -5.07 -2.34 -9.02
CA GLU A 27 -4.94 -1.16 -9.86
C GLU A 27 -4.02 -0.09 -9.23
N LEU A 28 -4.18 0.16 -7.93
CA LEU A 28 -3.33 1.12 -7.22
C LEU A 28 -1.87 0.69 -7.21
N ASN A 29 -1.60 -0.57 -6.90
CA ASN A 29 -0.24 -1.09 -6.90
C ASN A 29 0.41 -1.04 -8.29
N ALA A 30 -0.38 -1.18 -9.35
CA ALA A 30 0.12 -1.06 -10.73
C ALA A 30 0.61 0.36 -11.04
N GLU A 31 0.07 1.37 -10.35
CA GLU A 31 0.43 2.78 -10.51
C GLU A 31 1.41 3.26 -9.43
N ASP A 32 2.12 2.35 -8.77
CA ASP A 32 2.97 2.68 -7.61
C ASP A 32 4.07 3.70 -7.93
N LYS A 33 4.56 3.76 -9.15
CA LYS A 33 5.58 4.75 -9.55
C LYS A 33 5.07 6.20 -9.47
N TYR A 34 3.75 6.41 -9.50
CA TYR A 34 3.14 7.74 -9.37
C TYR A 34 2.64 8.02 -7.97
N ILE A 35 2.80 7.09 -7.04
CA ILE A 35 2.37 7.23 -5.65
C ILE A 35 3.57 7.75 -4.84
N PRO A 36 3.40 8.85 -4.08
CA PRO A 36 4.52 9.43 -3.32
C PRO A 36 4.95 8.54 -2.17
N ASP A 37 6.22 8.66 -1.78
CA ASP A 37 6.74 7.99 -0.59
C ASP A 37 6.23 8.69 0.67
N PHE A 38 5.93 7.91 1.70
CA PHE A 38 5.42 8.40 2.97
C PHE A 38 6.33 9.49 3.59
N LYS A 39 7.65 9.23 3.65
CA LYS A 39 8.58 10.19 4.25
C LYS A 39 8.59 11.53 3.52
N MET A 40 8.51 11.51 2.21
CA MET A 40 8.44 12.73 1.42
C MET A 40 7.09 13.43 1.62
N ALA A 41 6.02 12.67 1.71
CA ALA A 41 4.67 13.21 1.90
C ALA A 41 4.54 13.93 3.23
N VAL A 42 5.03 13.34 4.33
CA VAL A 42 4.97 13.99 5.66
C VAL A 42 5.91 15.19 5.75
N ALA A 43 7.03 15.16 5.02
CA ALA A 43 7.94 16.31 4.99
C ALA A 43 7.31 17.52 4.29
N LYS A 44 6.45 17.28 3.31
CA LYS A 44 5.77 18.35 2.56
C LYS A 44 4.55 18.89 3.27
N MET A 45 3.82 18.04 3.98
CA MET A 45 2.53 18.43 4.58
C MET A 45 2.19 17.48 5.72
N ASN A 46 1.78 18.05 6.85
CA ASN A 46 1.30 17.26 7.97
C ASN A 46 0.04 16.47 7.57
N MET A 47 -0.08 15.25 8.06
CA MET A 47 -1.22 14.39 7.75
C MET A 47 -2.55 14.94 8.27
N LEU A 48 -2.54 15.88 9.21
CA LEU A 48 -3.75 16.64 9.60
C LEU A 48 -4.35 17.40 8.43
N GLN A 49 -3.54 17.80 7.47
CA GLN A 49 -3.95 18.63 6.34
C GLN A 49 -4.23 17.83 5.06
N ARG A 50 -3.99 16.52 5.10
CA ARG A 50 -4.26 15.65 3.95
C ARG A 50 -5.72 15.21 3.94
N PRO A 51 -6.29 14.99 2.76
CA PRO A 51 -7.64 14.43 2.67
C PRO A 51 -7.63 12.95 3.08
N MET A 52 -8.72 12.49 3.68
CA MET A 52 -8.93 11.07 3.91
C MET A 52 -8.94 10.36 2.55
N GLY A 53 -8.32 9.19 2.50
CA GLY A 53 -8.13 8.49 1.24
C GLY A 53 -6.82 8.84 0.53
N PHE A 54 -6.02 9.80 1.06
CA PHE A 54 -4.70 10.10 0.51
C PHE A 54 -3.86 8.83 0.44
N VAL A 55 -3.21 8.61 -0.70
CA VAL A 55 -2.44 7.40 -0.97
C VAL A 55 -0.95 7.71 -0.98
N CYS A 56 -0.16 6.91 -0.27
CA CYS A 56 1.30 6.97 -0.32
C CYS A 56 1.88 5.56 -0.18
N LYS A 57 3.21 5.46 -0.30
CA LYS A 57 3.92 4.19 -0.08
C LYS A 57 4.74 4.31 1.20
N SER A 58 4.63 3.31 2.07
CA SER A 58 5.50 3.24 3.25
C SER A 58 6.96 3.05 2.81
N SER A 59 7.89 3.21 3.75
CA SER A 59 9.31 2.97 3.47
C SER A 59 9.60 1.53 3.05
N ALA A 60 8.72 0.60 3.40
CA ALA A 60 8.78 -0.79 2.94
C ALA A 60 8.15 -0.99 1.55
N GLY A 61 7.67 0.07 0.93
CA GLY A 61 7.07 0.01 -0.41
C GLY A 61 5.60 -0.38 -0.44
N ARG A 62 4.95 -0.52 0.70
CA ARG A 62 3.54 -0.88 0.75
C ARG A 62 2.66 0.31 0.44
N VAL A 63 1.66 0.11 -0.42
CA VAL A 63 0.68 1.14 -0.74
C VAL A 63 -0.33 1.25 0.39
N VAL A 64 -0.54 2.45 0.89
CA VAL A 64 -1.41 2.72 2.03
C VAL A 64 -2.34 3.89 1.74
N LYS A 65 -3.53 3.86 2.35
CA LYS A 65 -4.53 4.94 2.27
C LYS A 65 -4.76 5.52 3.64
N LEU A 66 -4.84 6.83 3.73
CA LEU A 66 -5.13 7.52 4.99
C LEU A 66 -6.59 7.31 5.37
N LEU A 67 -6.81 6.61 6.48
CA LEU A 67 -8.14 6.33 7.01
C LEU A 67 -8.61 7.41 7.97
N GLN A 68 -7.67 7.99 8.72
CA GLN A 68 -7.94 8.99 9.74
C GLN A 68 -6.79 9.98 9.79
N VAL A 69 -7.11 11.27 9.70
CA VAL A 69 -6.08 12.32 9.80
C VAL A 69 -5.46 12.33 11.18
N TYR A 70 -4.19 12.71 11.26
CA TYR A 70 -3.45 12.74 12.51
C TYR A 70 -2.26 13.70 12.41
N ASP A 71 -1.74 14.10 13.56
CA ASP A 71 -0.58 14.98 13.62
C ASP A 71 0.71 14.16 13.40
N SER A 72 1.25 14.23 12.19
CA SER A 72 2.46 13.48 11.83
C SER A 72 3.74 14.11 12.36
N ASP A 73 3.68 15.30 12.97
CA ASP A 73 4.81 15.87 13.70
C ASP A 73 4.96 15.24 15.09
N ILE A 74 3.87 14.71 15.63
CA ILE A 74 3.84 14.05 16.94
C ILE A 74 3.97 12.53 16.77
N TYR A 75 3.16 11.94 15.90
CA TYR A 75 3.16 10.50 15.64
C TYR A 75 3.99 10.27 14.39
N THR A 76 5.29 10.00 14.58
CA THR A 76 6.29 9.95 13.50
C THR A 76 6.55 8.56 12.96
N SER A 77 5.83 7.54 13.47
CA SER A 77 6.01 6.16 13.03
C SER A 77 5.57 5.95 11.59
N GLU A 78 6.09 4.89 10.96
CA GLU A 78 5.67 4.44 9.65
C GLU A 78 4.21 3.96 9.69
N PRO A 79 3.52 3.92 8.55
CA PRO A 79 2.15 3.41 8.49
C PRO A 79 1.94 2.03 9.11
N GLU A 80 2.95 1.16 9.07
CA GLU A 80 2.86 -0.18 9.64
C GLU A 80 2.63 -0.16 11.15
N ASP A 81 3.05 0.89 11.82
CA ASP A 81 2.88 1.04 13.26
C ASP A 81 1.66 1.91 13.61
N LEU A 82 0.90 2.35 12.63
CA LEU A 82 -0.28 3.21 12.79
C LEU A 82 -1.49 2.62 12.07
N PRO A 83 -1.93 1.40 12.45
CA PRO A 83 -3.00 0.70 11.71
C PRO A 83 -4.38 1.35 11.82
N ALA A 84 -4.61 2.21 12.81
CA ALA A 84 -5.87 2.95 12.92
C ALA A 84 -5.94 4.12 11.93
N GLN A 85 -4.78 4.65 11.54
CA GLN A 85 -4.67 5.79 10.64
C GLN A 85 -4.49 5.38 9.20
N TRP A 86 -3.91 4.21 8.95
CA TRP A 86 -3.56 3.78 7.60
C TRP A 86 -4.15 2.42 7.25
N GLY A 87 -4.83 2.35 6.10
CA GLY A 87 -5.28 1.09 5.51
C GLY A 87 -4.29 0.62 4.46
N PHE A 88 -3.97 -0.66 4.47
CA PHE A 88 -3.04 -1.26 3.52
C PHE A 88 -3.79 -1.83 2.32
N VAL A 89 -3.22 -1.68 1.13
CA VAL A 89 -3.85 -2.08 -0.13
C VAL A 89 -2.98 -3.13 -0.78
N TRP A 90 -3.52 -4.33 -0.92
CA TRP A 90 -2.78 -5.47 -1.45
C TRP A 90 -3.10 -5.70 -2.93
N SER A 91 -2.17 -6.33 -3.65
CA SER A 91 -2.30 -6.60 -5.07
C SER A 91 -2.50 -8.09 -5.34
N ASP A 92 -3.27 -8.39 -6.36
CA ASP A 92 -3.39 -9.76 -6.90
C ASP A 92 -2.25 -10.07 -7.89
N ASP A 93 -1.44 -9.07 -8.23
CA ASP A 93 -0.30 -9.24 -9.12
C ASP A 93 0.92 -9.71 -8.33
N PRO A 94 1.43 -10.94 -8.61
CA PRO A 94 2.60 -11.45 -7.90
C PRO A 94 3.83 -10.55 -8.01
N ALA A 95 3.98 -9.82 -9.11
CA ALA A 95 5.10 -8.90 -9.31
C ALA A 95 5.05 -7.69 -8.35
N LYS A 96 3.90 -7.41 -7.76
CA LYS A 96 3.71 -6.30 -6.81
C LYS A 96 3.56 -6.79 -5.37
N ALA A 97 3.84 -8.06 -5.10
CA ALA A 97 3.78 -8.60 -3.75
C ALA A 97 4.83 -7.93 -2.85
N LYS A 98 4.44 -7.65 -1.62
CA LYS A 98 5.31 -7.07 -0.60
C LYS A 98 5.49 -8.05 0.55
N ALA A 99 6.50 -7.83 1.38
CA ALA A 99 6.75 -8.68 2.53
C ALA A 99 5.48 -8.77 3.39
N PHE A 100 5.18 -10.00 3.85
CA PHE A 100 3.98 -10.24 4.67
C PHE A 100 4.00 -9.40 5.93
N ILE A 101 2.84 -8.86 6.27
CA ILE A 101 2.61 -8.21 7.56
C ILE A 101 1.25 -8.64 8.10
N ALA A 102 1.23 -9.05 9.37
CA ALA A 102 -0.01 -9.43 10.05
C ALA A 102 -0.73 -8.16 10.50
N MET A 103 -1.85 -7.86 9.87
CA MET A 103 -2.59 -6.64 10.18
C MET A 103 -4.09 -6.90 10.09
N SER A 104 -4.75 -7.00 11.25
CA SER A 104 -6.17 -7.34 11.31
C SER A 104 -7.06 -6.29 10.67
N THR A 105 -6.61 -5.03 10.62
CA THR A 105 -7.36 -3.94 9.99
C THR A 105 -7.22 -3.91 8.47
N SER A 106 -6.24 -4.64 7.93
CA SER A 106 -6.00 -4.74 6.49
C SER A 106 -5.59 -6.17 6.15
N PRO A 107 -6.49 -7.16 6.34
CA PRO A 107 -6.14 -8.55 6.06
C PRO A 107 -5.94 -8.76 4.55
N TYR A 108 -5.21 -9.83 4.23
CA TYR A 108 -5.12 -10.27 2.84
C TYR A 108 -6.44 -10.94 2.46
N MET A 109 -7.02 -10.50 1.37
CA MET A 109 -8.22 -11.10 0.83
C MET A 109 -7.84 -12.16 -0.19
N LYS A 110 -8.79 -12.99 -0.58
CA LYS A 110 -8.54 -14.04 -1.58
C LYS A 110 -7.89 -13.44 -2.82
N ASN A 111 -6.83 -14.07 -3.30
CA ASN A 111 -5.99 -13.72 -4.44
C ASN A 111 -4.93 -12.64 -4.15
N ASN A 112 -4.99 -11.93 -3.04
CA ASN A 112 -3.94 -10.99 -2.68
C ASN A 112 -2.61 -11.72 -2.49
N CYS A 113 -1.52 -11.11 -2.93
CA CYS A 113 -0.20 -11.71 -2.88
C CYS A 113 0.68 -11.06 -1.82
N CYS A 114 1.53 -11.88 -1.19
CA CYS A 114 2.57 -11.40 -0.28
C CYS A 114 3.87 -12.14 -0.56
N MET A 115 4.96 -11.67 0.07
CA MET A 115 6.25 -12.34 0.02
C MET A 115 6.66 -12.82 1.40
N GLU A 116 7.29 -13.97 1.46
CA GLU A 116 7.96 -14.49 2.66
C GLU A 116 9.15 -15.32 2.21
N ASP A 117 10.32 -15.04 2.78
CA ASP A 117 11.57 -15.75 2.45
C ASP A 117 11.86 -15.76 0.94
N ASP A 118 11.72 -14.61 0.30
CA ASP A 118 11.95 -14.41 -1.14
C ASP A 118 11.02 -15.19 -2.06
N LYS A 119 9.93 -15.73 -1.51
CA LYS A 119 8.92 -16.44 -2.28
C LYS A 119 7.61 -15.66 -2.27
N VAL A 120 6.86 -15.78 -3.35
CA VAL A 120 5.55 -15.12 -3.48
C VAL A 120 4.44 -16.13 -3.23
N TYR A 121 3.46 -15.70 -2.45
CA TYR A 121 2.30 -16.53 -2.10
C TYR A 121 1.01 -15.76 -2.40
N ARG A 122 -0.02 -16.51 -2.80
CA ARG A 122 -1.37 -15.96 -3.05
C ARG A 122 -2.31 -16.45 -1.97
N SER A 123 -3.08 -15.55 -1.39
CA SER A 123 -4.06 -15.92 -0.37
C SER A 123 -5.19 -16.75 -0.98
N LYS A 124 -5.55 -17.84 -0.31
CA LYS A 124 -6.64 -18.73 -0.73
C LYS A 124 -7.97 -18.37 -0.09
N SER A 125 -7.98 -17.44 0.85
CA SER A 125 -9.19 -17.07 1.59
C SER A 125 -9.22 -15.58 1.88
N ASP A 126 -10.42 -15.06 2.14
CA ASP A 126 -10.60 -13.70 2.64
C ASP A 126 -10.19 -13.61 4.11
N ASN A 127 -9.91 -12.39 4.55
CA ASN A 127 -9.57 -12.09 5.95
C ASN A 127 -8.38 -12.89 6.47
N ASN A 128 -7.38 -13.11 5.63
CA ASN A 128 -6.19 -13.89 5.97
C ASN A 128 -5.18 -12.97 6.67
N VAL A 129 -4.91 -13.25 7.95
CA VAL A 129 -3.99 -12.47 8.78
C VAL A 129 -2.78 -13.29 9.24
N HIS A 130 -2.66 -14.53 8.79
CA HIS A 130 -1.58 -15.43 9.17
C HIS A 130 -0.57 -15.57 8.04
N SER A 131 0.72 -15.63 8.38
CA SER A 131 1.77 -15.76 7.37
C SER A 131 1.71 -17.11 6.66
N PRO A 132 2.33 -17.23 5.47
CA PRO A 132 2.42 -18.53 4.79
C PRO A 132 3.07 -19.61 5.64
N SER A 133 4.10 -19.28 6.42
CA SER A 133 4.76 -20.25 7.29
C SER A 133 3.89 -20.64 8.49
N ALA A 134 3.08 -19.71 9.01
CA ALA A 134 2.20 -19.98 10.16
C ALA A 134 0.90 -20.69 9.75
N TYR A 135 0.45 -20.48 8.51
CA TYR A 135 -0.80 -21.05 8.01
C TYR A 135 -0.67 -21.46 6.55
N PRO A 136 0.11 -22.53 6.26
CA PRO A 136 0.33 -22.96 4.87
C PRO A 136 -0.94 -23.28 4.09
N ALA A 137 -1.98 -23.75 4.77
CA ALA A 137 -3.25 -24.10 4.11
C ALA A 137 -3.98 -22.88 3.55
N GLY A 138 -3.67 -21.68 4.04
CA GLY A 138 -4.29 -20.43 3.59
C GLY A 138 -3.57 -19.77 2.43
N TRP A 139 -2.45 -20.34 1.97
CA TRP A 139 -1.63 -19.72 0.94
C TRP A 139 -1.23 -20.72 -0.15
N GLU A 140 -1.11 -20.21 -1.35
CA GLU A 140 -0.63 -20.96 -2.50
C GLU A 140 0.67 -20.34 -2.97
N LEU A 141 1.72 -21.17 -3.10
CA LEU A 141 3.02 -20.73 -3.64
C LEU A 141 2.84 -20.35 -5.11
N VAL A 142 3.25 -19.15 -5.47
CA VAL A 142 3.21 -18.69 -6.86
C VAL A 142 4.59 -18.96 -7.47
N GLU A 143 4.61 -19.77 -8.51
CA GLU A 143 5.82 -20.02 -9.27
C GLU A 143 5.98 -18.94 -10.34
N VAL A 144 7.13 -18.32 -10.36
CA VAL A 144 7.42 -17.23 -11.28
C VAL A 144 8.50 -17.65 -12.26
#